data_989d37749507405adfccc41747b82fe0
#
_entry.id   989d37749507405adfccc41747b82fe0
#
_cell.length_a   1.000
_cell.length_b   1.000
_cell.length_c   1.000
_cell.angle_alpha   90.00
_cell.angle_beta   90.00
_cell.angle_gamma   90.00
#
_symmetry.space_group_name_H-M   'P 1'
#
loop_
_entity.id
_entity.type
_entity.pdbx_description
1 polymer ?
#
loop_
_entity_poly.entity_id
_entity_poly.type
_entity_poly.pdbx_seq_one_letter_code
_entity_poly.pdbx_strand_id
1 'polypeptide(L)'
;MATTSVSNQVTYYKRYRMEMDLAGPLLPVPNLPEGFAWIPWDERLLEAHADVKFHCFRAELDGVVFPNLSNRAGCEKLMREICNRPGFRPQSTWLIAHGDTYVATVQGIADRIGNGGIQNLGVVPGYRGRGIGIALLLQALHGFRLTGLAKATLEVTAQNEPAIRMYRQVGFRFRKTIYKMTEQPTYCLEPLSEPGWML
;
A
#
# COMPACT_ATOMS: atom_id res chain seq x y z
N MET A 1 26.61 12.08 32.64
CA MET A 1 25.66 11.23 31.88
C MET A 1 24.90 12.17 30.96
N ALA A 2 24.93 11.95 29.64
CA ALA A 2 24.19 12.77 28.70
C ALA A 2 22.69 12.46 28.86
N THR A 3 21.89 13.49 29.09
CA THR A 3 20.43 13.36 29.18
C THR A 3 19.90 13.38 27.74
N THR A 4 19.30 12.29 27.29
CA THR A 4 18.66 12.23 25.99
C THR A 4 17.20 12.67 26.17
N SER A 5 16.84 13.84 25.64
CA SER A 5 15.44 14.24 25.55
C SER A 5 14.83 13.69 24.28
N VAL A 6 13.66 13.05 24.38
CA VAL A 6 12.88 12.56 23.26
C VAL A 6 11.78 13.56 22.99
N SER A 7 11.80 14.21 21.83
CA SER A 7 10.70 15.03 21.33
C SER A 7 10.01 14.30 20.18
N ASN A 8 8.68 14.34 20.12
CA ASN A 8 7.94 13.79 18.99
C ASN A 8 7.75 14.88 17.92
N GLN A 9 8.35 14.67 16.76
CA GLN A 9 8.08 15.52 15.61
C GLN A 9 6.83 15.03 14.89
N VAL A 10 5.81 15.90 14.81
CA VAL A 10 4.58 15.64 14.06
C VAL A 10 4.77 16.05 12.60
N THR A 11 4.55 15.13 11.69
CA THR A 11 4.62 15.37 10.24
C THR A 11 3.29 15.02 9.58
N TYR A 12 2.82 15.87 8.66
CA TYR A 12 1.60 15.65 7.90
C TYR A 12 1.93 15.31 6.45
N TYR A 13 1.52 14.11 6.01
CA TYR A 13 1.66 13.67 4.63
C TYR A 13 0.37 13.91 3.86
N LYS A 14 0.47 14.68 2.78
CA LYS A 14 -0.63 14.92 1.86
C LYS A 14 -0.90 13.66 1.06
N ARG A 15 -2.17 13.24 1.00
CA ARG A 15 -2.62 12.09 0.23
C ARG A 15 -3.82 12.46 -0.63
N TYR A 16 -3.98 11.77 -1.74
CA TYR A 16 -5.12 11.90 -2.64
C TYR A 16 -6.01 10.67 -2.49
N ARG A 17 -7.29 10.91 -2.23
CA ARG A 17 -8.32 9.90 -2.46
C ARG A 17 -8.75 10.00 -3.92
N MET A 18 -8.68 8.88 -4.61
CA MET A 18 -9.09 8.75 -6.01
C MET A 18 -10.22 7.73 -6.13
N GLU A 19 -11.09 7.92 -7.10
CA GLU A 19 -12.29 7.11 -7.32
C GLU A 19 -12.43 6.77 -8.80
N MET A 20 -13.04 5.61 -9.07
CA MET A 20 -13.36 5.13 -10.41
C MET A 20 -14.76 4.49 -10.39
N ASP A 21 -15.59 4.80 -11.38
CA ASP A 21 -16.86 4.12 -11.62
C ASP A 21 -16.58 2.77 -12.32
N LEU A 22 -17.13 1.71 -11.76
CA LEU A 22 -17.01 0.35 -12.29
C LEU A 22 -18.25 -0.07 -13.11
N ALA A 23 -19.36 0.68 -13.06
CA ALA A 23 -20.55 0.44 -13.87
C ALA A 23 -20.38 0.89 -15.34
N GLY A 24 -19.29 1.63 -15.62
CA GLY A 24 -18.96 2.14 -16.95
C GLY A 24 -18.47 1.06 -17.94
N PRO A 25 -17.69 1.46 -18.98
CA PRO A 25 -17.19 0.56 -20.01
C PRO A 25 -16.45 -0.67 -19.45
N LEU A 26 -16.31 -1.71 -20.28
CA LEU A 26 -15.54 -2.89 -19.91
C LEU A 26 -14.09 -2.50 -19.56
N LEU A 27 -13.63 -3.00 -18.42
CA LEU A 27 -12.23 -2.88 -18.05
C LEU A 27 -11.35 -3.67 -19.03
N PRO A 28 -10.16 -3.19 -19.38
CA PRO A 28 -9.19 -3.99 -20.11
C PRO A 28 -8.91 -5.32 -19.40
N VAL A 29 -8.69 -6.37 -20.18
CA VAL A 29 -8.29 -7.66 -19.62
C VAL A 29 -6.88 -7.54 -19.01
N PRO A 30 -6.69 -7.91 -17.74
CA PRO A 30 -5.38 -7.89 -17.12
C PRO A 30 -4.46 -8.92 -17.79
N ASN A 31 -3.32 -8.48 -18.29
CA ASN A 31 -2.33 -9.34 -18.92
C ASN A 31 -1.00 -9.28 -18.18
N LEU A 32 -0.39 -10.44 -17.93
CA LEU A 32 0.94 -10.54 -17.35
C LEU A 32 1.98 -10.80 -18.43
N PRO A 33 3.21 -10.29 -18.26
CA PRO A 33 4.33 -10.69 -19.09
C PRO A 33 4.62 -12.20 -18.97
N GLU A 34 5.33 -12.72 -19.94
CA GLU A 34 5.80 -14.11 -19.93
C GLU A 34 6.61 -14.42 -18.64
N GLY A 35 6.44 -15.61 -18.10
CA GLY A 35 7.10 -16.05 -16.86
C GLY A 35 6.43 -15.59 -15.56
N PHE A 36 5.36 -14.79 -15.64
CA PHE A 36 4.58 -14.38 -14.47
C PHE A 36 3.25 -15.15 -14.38
N ALA A 37 2.82 -15.45 -13.16
CA ALA A 37 1.59 -16.18 -12.88
C ALA A 37 0.69 -15.47 -11.85
N TRP A 38 -0.63 -15.57 -12.05
CA TRP A 38 -1.64 -15.13 -11.11
C TRP A 38 -1.78 -16.12 -9.96
N ILE A 39 -1.71 -15.66 -8.74
CA ILE A 39 -1.94 -16.46 -7.54
C ILE A 39 -3.14 -15.86 -6.80
N PRO A 40 -4.30 -16.52 -6.81
CA PRO A 40 -5.49 -16.05 -6.11
C PRO A 40 -5.29 -16.10 -4.59
N TRP A 41 -6.10 -15.34 -3.87
CA TRP A 41 -6.10 -15.40 -2.41
C TRP A 41 -6.39 -16.81 -1.91
N ASP A 42 -5.55 -17.24 -0.98
CA ASP A 42 -5.73 -18.40 -0.13
C ASP A 42 -5.24 -18.01 1.28
N GLU A 43 -5.95 -18.43 2.32
CA GLU A 43 -5.59 -18.10 3.71
C GLU A 43 -4.17 -18.60 4.07
N ARG A 44 -3.73 -19.70 3.50
CA ARG A 44 -2.38 -20.24 3.64
C ARG A 44 -1.29 -19.33 3.10
N LEU A 45 -1.64 -18.35 2.23
CA LEU A 45 -0.73 -17.39 1.64
C LEU A 45 -0.68 -16.06 2.40
N LEU A 46 -1.29 -15.96 3.58
CA LEU A 46 -1.30 -14.74 4.39
C LEU A 46 0.12 -14.20 4.63
N GLU A 47 1.04 -15.07 5.03
CA GLU A 47 2.44 -14.70 5.29
C GLU A 47 3.16 -14.28 4.00
N ALA A 48 2.88 -14.95 2.87
CA ALA A 48 3.43 -14.56 1.57
C ALA A 48 2.97 -13.15 1.15
N HIS A 49 1.69 -12.82 1.34
CA HIS A 49 1.19 -11.46 1.12
C HIS A 49 1.89 -10.42 2.01
N ALA A 50 2.11 -10.75 3.28
CA ALA A 50 2.79 -9.87 4.22
C ALA A 50 4.27 -9.66 3.84
N ASP A 51 4.94 -10.70 3.42
CA ASP A 51 6.35 -10.67 3.01
C ASP A 51 6.58 -9.84 1.75
N VAL A 52 5.77 -10.06 0.72
CA VAL A 52 5.79 -9.24 -0.50
C VAL A 52 5.49 -7.78 -0.17
N LYS A 53 4.51 -7.51 0.68
CA LYS A 53 4.18 -6.16 1.15
C LYS A 53 5.38 -5.48 1.81
N PHE A 54 6.06 -6.17 2.72
CA PHE A 54 7.29 -5.67 3.34
C PHE A 54 8.35 -5.31 2.29
N HIS A 55 8.62 -6.21 1.33
CA HIS A 55 9.59 -5.95 0.27
C HIS A 55 9.20 -4.80 -0.68
N CYS A 56 7.89 -4.57 -0.88
CA CYS A 56 7.40 -3.47 -1.70
C CYS A 56 7.56 -2.10 -1.05
N PHE A 57 7.41 -1.99 0.29
CA PHE A 57 7.18 -0.71 0.95
C PHE A 57 8.26 -0.31 1.98
N ARG A 58 9.10 -1.23 2.47
CA ARG A 58 10.05 -0.96 3.58
C ARG A 58 10.99 0.22 3.35
N ALA A 59 11.38 0.47 2.10
CA ALA A 59 12.30 1.53 1.71
C ALA A 59 11.59 2.69 0.97
N GLU A 60 10.26 2.68 0.95
CA GLU A 60 9.45 3.69 0.27
C GLU A 60 8.86 4.70 1.25
N LEU A 61 8.42 5.84 0.72
CA LEU A 61 7.73 6.85 1.52
C LEU A 61 6.51 6.28 2.27
N ASP A 62 5.82 5.32 1.67
CA ASP A 62 4.68 4.68 2.32
C ASP A 62 5.09 3.88 3.58
N GLY A 63 6.33 3.37 3.68
CA GLY A 63 6.88 2.78 4.90
C GLY A 63 7.08 3.81 6.03
N VAL A 64 7.36 5.06 5.68
CA VAL A 64 7.44 6.18 6.64
C VAL A 64 6.04 6.64 7.06
N VAL A 65 5.13 6.79 6.10
CA VAL A 65 3.74 7.22 6.34
C VAL A 65 2.94 6.19 7.13
N PHE A 66 3.26 4.90 6.95
CA PHE A 66 2.63 3.76 7.61
C PHE A 66 3.70 2.84 8.22
N PRO A 67 4.12 3.07 9.46
CA PRO A 67 5.20 2.30 10.09
C PRO A 67 5.01 0.78 10.09
N ASN A 68 3.75 0.30 10.03
CA ASN A 68 3.45 -1.12 9.88
C ASN A 68 3.99 -1.73 8.57
N LEU A 69 4.24 -0.91 7.54
CA LEU A 69 4.80 -1.36 6.27
C LEU A 69 6.33 -1.46 6.27
N SER A 70 6.99 -0.90 7.27
CA SER A 70 8.46 -0.87 7.38
C SER A 70 9.08 -2.11 8.01
N ASN A 71 8.25 -3.03 8.57
CA ASN A 71 8.73 -4.26 9.20
C ASN A 71 7.78 -5.44 8.94
N ARG A 72 8.32 -6.66 8.95
CA ARG A 72 7.57 -7.89 8.62
C ARG A 72 6.39 -8.13 9.57
N ALA A 73 6.60 -8.01 10.88
CA ALA A 73 5.55 -8.24 11.87
C ALA A 73 4.39 -7.26 11.71
N GLY A 74 4.67 -5.99 11.38
CA GLY A 74 3.66 -4.98 11.06
C GLY A 74 2.87 -5.31 9.79
N CYS A 75 3.55 -5.78 8.74
CA CYS A 75 2.90 -6.23 7.51
C CYS A 75 2.00 -7.46 7.74
N GLU A 76 2.45 -8.41 8.56
CA GLU A 76 1.69 -9.61 8.92
C GLU A 76 0.43 -9.24 9.75
N LYS A 77 0.60 -8.41 10.79
CA LYS A 77 -0.52 -7.89 11.58
C LYS A 77 -1.54 -7.18 10.70
N LEU A 78 -1.07 -6.29 9.80
CA LEU A 78 -1.93 -5.57 8.87
C LEU A 78 -2.66 -6.53 7.92
N MET A 79 -2.01 -7.58 7.43
CA MET A 79 -2.66 -8.56 6.57
C MET A 79 -3.74 -9.35 7.31
N ARG A 80 -3.50 -9.78 8.57
CA ARG A 80 -4.51 -10.40 9.44
C ARG A 80 -5.69 -9.47 9.69
N GLU A 81 -5.44 -8.20 9.96
CA GLU A 81 -6.51 -7.21 10.13
C GLU A 81 -7.35 -7.01 8.86
N ILE A 82 -6.71 -7.05 7.68
CA ILE A 82 -7.40 -6.89 6.39
C ILE A 82 -8.31 -8.09 6.12
N CYS A 83 -7.79 -9.32 6.21
CA CYS A 83 -8.57 -10.52 5.85
C CYS A 83 -9.70 -10.80 6.85
N ASN A 84 -9.60 -10.32 8.10
CA ASN A 84 -10.66 -10.46 9.11
C ASN A 84 -11.76 -9.39 9.01
N ARG A 85 -11.67 -8.41 8.08
CA ARG A 85 -12.72 -7.41 7.91
C ARG A 85 -13.94 -7.99 7.18
N PRO A 86 -15.17 -7.67 7.60
CA PRO A 86 -16.40 -8.13 6.91
C PRO A 86 -16.45 -7.74 5.43
N GLY A 87 -15.74 -6.66 5.08
CA GLY A 87 -15.65 -6.16 3.70
C GLY A 87 -14.53 -6.79 2.88
N PHE A 88 -13.74 -7.71 3.41
CA PHE A 88 -12.65 -8.35 2.66
C PHE A 88 -13.18 -9.03 1.38
N ARG A 89 -12.43 -8.86 0.28
CA ARG A 89 -12.80 -9.39 -1.05
C ARG A 89 -11.68 -10.30 -1.58
N PRO A 90 -11.78 -11.62 -1.39
CA PRO A 90 -10.84 -12.60 -1.95
C PRO A 90 -10.65 -12.44 -3.45
N GLN A 91 -11.75 -12.17 -4.19
CA GLN A 91 -11.75 -11.98 -5.64
C GLN A 91 -10.93 -10.77 -6.12
N SER A 92 -10.64 -9.82 -5.22
CA SER A 92 -9.84 -8.62 -5.46
C SER A 92 -8.50 -8.64 -4.71
N THR A 93 -8.10 -9.81 -4.20
CA THR A 93 -6.88 -10.00 -3.42
C THR A 93 -6.00 -11.02 -4.13
N TRP A 94 -4.80 -10.58 -4.56
CA TRP A 94 -3.95 -11.36 -5.45
C TRP A 94 -2.48 -11.20 -5.09
N LEU A 95 -1.72 -12.26 -5.34
CA LEU A 95 -0.27 -12.22 -5.55
C LEU A 95 0.03 -12.42 -7.03
N ILE A 96 1.23 -11.98 -7.44
CA ILE A 96 1.85 -12.37 -8.70
C ILE A 96 3.15 -13.07 -8.36
N ALA A 97 3.37 -14.23 -8.98
CA ALA A 97 4.62 -14.99 -8.90
C ALA A 97 5.44 -14.85 -10.19
N HIS A 98 6.77 -14.92 -10.07
CA HIS A 98 7.72 -15.13 -11.15
C HIS A 98 8.62 -16.32 -10.78
N GLY A 99 8.45 -17.44 -11.45
CA GLY A 99 8.97 -18.73 -10.96
C GLY A 99 8.42 -19.02 -9.55
N ASP A 100 9.29 -19.38 -8.64
CA ASP A 100 8.94 -19.72 -7.25
C ASP A 100 8.88 -18.50 -6.31
N THR A 101 9.00 -17.28 -6.86
CA THR A 101 9.08 -16.06 -6.04
C THR A 101 7.83 -15.21 -6.21
N TYR A 102 7.19 -14.82 -5.11
CA TYR A 102 6.10 -13.82 -5.13
C TYR A 102 6.67 -12.42 -5.23
N VAL A 103 6.16 -11.64 -6.19
CA VAL A 103 6.78 -10.35 -6.59
C VAL A 103 5.83 -9.16 -6.56
N ALA A 104 4.54 -9.38 -6.40
CA ALA A 104 3.56 -8.31 -6.30
C ALA A 104 2.34 -8.74 -5.47
N THR A 105 1.65 -7.76 -4.86
CA THR A 105 0.48 -7.99 -4.01
C THR A 105 -0.54 -6.87 -4.14
N VAL A 106 -1.82 -7.19 -3.97
CA VAL A 106 -2.93 -6.25 -3.81
C VAL A 106 -3.98 -6.85 -2.88
N GLN A 107 -4.68 -6.00 -2.13
CA GLN A 107 -5.85 -6.42 -1.35
C GLN A 107 -7.05 -5.56 -1.69
N GLY A 108 -8.23 -6.20 -1.75
CA GLY A 108 -9.52 -5.55 -1.96
C GLY A 108 -10.38 -5.61 -0.70
N ILE A 109 -10.98 -4.46 -0.33
CA ILE A 109 -11.92 -4.35 0.80
C ILE A 109 -13.13 -3.55 0.33
N ALA A 110 -14.35 -4.04 0.55
CA ALA A 110 -15.55 -3.24 0.39
C ALA A 110 -15.83 -2.41 1.65
N ASP A 111 -16.23 -1.16 1.48
CA ASP A 111 -16.75 -0.35 2.57
C ASP A 111 -18.23 -0.64 2.84
N ARG A 112 -18.81 -0.01 3.88
CA ARG A 112 -20.20 -0.22 4.29
C ARG A 112 -21.24 0.26 3.28
N ILE A 113 -20.85 1.13 2.37
CA ILE A 113 -21.73 1.69 1.33
C ILE A 113 -21.49 1.05 -0.05
N GLY A 114 -20.74 -0.06 -0.09
CA GLY A 114 -20.55 -0.87 -1.29
C GLY A 114 -19.49 -0.35 -2.27
N ASN A 115 -18.54 0.47 -1.85
CA ASN A 115 -17.38 0.80 -2.69
C ASN A 115 -16.23 -0.16 -2.41
N GLY A 116 -15.52 -0.58 -3.47
CA GLY A 116 -14.30 -1.36 -3.38
C GLY A 116 -13.08 -0.48 -3.10
N GLY A 117 -12.36 -0.73 -2.03
CA GLY A 117 -11.10 -0.05 -1.68
C GLY A 117 -9.90 -0.89 -2.09
N ILE A 118 -9.03 -0.36 -2.96
CA ILE A 118 -7.72 -0.95 -3.25
C ILE A 118 -6.79 -0.65 -2.08
N GLN A 119 -6.19 -1.69 -1.52
CA GLN A 119 -5.25 -1.60 -0.41
C GLN A 119 -3.89 -2.20 -0.79
N ASN A 120 -2.82 -1.52 -0.37
CA ASN A 120 -1.44 -2.03 -0.43
C ASN A 120 -1.05 -2.66 -1.78
N LEU A 121 -1.45 -2.04 -2.90
CA LEU A 121 -0.98 -2.46 -4.22
C LEU A 121 0.51 -2.16 -4.32
N GLY A 122 1.33 -3.18 -4.47
CA GLY A 122 2.77 -3.08 -4.53
C GLY A 122 3.42 -4.08 -5.46
N VAL A 123 4.53 -3.67 -6.08
CA VAL A 123 5.43 -4.50 -6.88
C VAL A 123 6.82 -4.36 -6.30
N VAL A 124 7.48 -5.49 -6.03
CA VAL A 124 8.88 -5.54 -5.53
C VAL A 124 9.78 -4.75 -6.48
N PRO A 125 10.71 -3.90 -5.98
CA PRO A 125 11.48 -2.95 -6.80
C PRO A 125 12.09 -3.54 -8.08
N GLY A 126 12.73 -4.70 -8.01
CA GLY A 126 13.39 -5.34 -9.16
C GLY A 126 12.45 -5.83 -10.28
N TYR A 127 11.13 -5.78 -10.05
CA TYR A 127 10.10 -6.23 -11.00
C TYR A 127 9.22 -5.07 -11.52
N ARG A 128 9.50 -3.83 -11.11
CA ARG A 128 8.76 -2.65 -11.57
C ARG A 128 9.03 -2.31 -13.04
N GLY A 129 8.18 -1.47 -13.64
CA GLY A 129 8.33 -1.03 -15.04
C GLY A 129 7.92 -2.05 -16.09
N ARG A 130 7.39 -3.22 -15.70
CA ARG A 130 6.99 -4.34 -16.58
C ARG A 130 5.48 -4.46 -16.80
N GLY A 131 4.69 -3.45 -16.46
CA GLY A 131 3.21 -3.51 -16.57
C GLY A 131 2.50 -4.29 -15.45
N ILE A 132 3.24 -4.96 -14.54
CA ILE A 132 2.68 -5.82 -13.47
C ILE A 132 1.71 -5.05 -12.56
N GLY A 133 2.04 -3.80 -12.19
CA GLY A 133 1.20 -2.98 -11.32
C GLY A 133 -0.16 -2.65 -11.94
N ILE A 134 -0.18 -2.35 -13.24
CA ILE A 134 -1.43 -2.11 -13.99
C ILE A 134 -2.25 -3.39 -14.06
N ALA A 135 -1.62 -4.52 -14.42
CA ALA A 135 -2.29 -5.81 -14.51
C ALA A 135 -2.93 -6.19 -13.16
N LEU A 136 -2.17 -6.03 -12.05
CA LEU A 136 -2.64 -6.33 -10.70
C LEU A 136 -3.81 -5.43 -10.28
N LEU A 137 -3.76 -4.14 -10.62
CA LEU A 137 -4.86 -3.20 -10.38
C LEU A 137 -6.12 -3.62 -11.16
N LEU A 138 -5.99 -3.90 -12.44
CA LEU A 138 -7.10 -4.36 -13.28
C LEU A 138 -7.72 -5.65 -12.75
N GLN A 139 -6.91 -6.62 -12.35
CA GLN A 139 -7.38 -7.88 -11.77
C GLN A 139 -8.21 -7.66 -10.50
N ALA A 140 -7.76 -6.77 -9.62
CA ALA A 140 -8.52 -6.41 -8.42
C ALA A 140 -9.85 -5.69 -8.76
N LEU A 141 -9.86 -4.81 -9.78
CA LEU A 141 -11.08 -4.13 -10.25
C LEU A 141 -12.07 -5.10 -10.88
N HIS A 142 -11.61 -6.10 -11.64
CA HIS A 142 -12.46 -7.18 -12.14
C HIS A 142 -13.09 -7.96 -10.97
N GLY A 143 -12.34 -8.24 -9.91
CA GLY A 143 -12.85 -8.87 -8.70
C GLY A 143 -13.96 -8.04 -8.03
N PHE A 144 -13.82 -6.72 -7.97
CA PHE A 144 -14.87 -5.83 -7.47
C PHE A 144 -16.13 -5.88 -8.34
N ARG A 145 -16.01 -5.84 -9.67
CA ARG A 145 -17.15 -5.97 -10.58
C ARG A 145 -17.85 -7.33 -10.43
N LEU A 146 -17.07 -8.40 -10.33
CA LEU A 146 -17.60 -9.76 -10.13
C LEU A 146 -18.44 -9.87 -8.84
N THR A 147 -18.08 -9.10 -7.81
CA THR A 147 -18.82 -9.05 -6.55
C THR A 147 -19.88 -7.94 -6.47
N GLY A 148 -20.21 -7.33 -7.62
CA GLY A 148 -21.31 -6.36 -7.75
C GLY A 148 -21.00 -4.96 -7.23
N LEU A 149 -19.73 -4.62 -6.99
CA LEU A 149 -19.36 -3.28 -6.57
C LEU A 149 -19.32 -2.33 -7.76
N ALA A 150 -20.01 -1.20 -7.64
CA ALA A 150 -20.16 -0.23 -8.73
C ALA A 150 -19.05 0.84 -8.74
N LYS A 151 -18.27 0.98 -7.67
CA LYS A 151 -17.24 1.99 -7.54
C LYS A 151 -15.97 1.41 -6.90
N ALA A 152 -14.81 1.84 -7.40
CA ALA A 152 -13.51 1.59 -6.76
C ALA A 152 -12.94 2.88 -6.17
N THR A 153 -12.24 2.76 -5.05
CA THR A 153 -11.54 3.86 -4.38
C THR A 153 -10.13 3.44 -3.99
N LEU A 154 -9.23 4.40 -3.90
CA LEU A 154 -7.89 4.22 -3.35
C LEU A 154 -7.38 5.51 -2.72
N GLU A 155 -6.33 5.38 -1.92
CA GLU A 155 -5.60 6.50 -1.36
C GLU A 155 -4.11 6.37 -1.70
N VAL A 156 -3.51 7.45 -2.19
CA VAL A 156 -2.10 7.48 -2.60
C VAL A 156 -1.41 8.71 -2.03
N THR A 157 -0.18 8.56 -1.56
CA THR A 157 0.66 9.67 -1.09
C THR A 157 0.98 10.59 -2.27
N ALA A 158 0.80 11.92 -2.09
CA ALA A 158 0.88 12.91 -3.18
C ALA A 158 2.24 12.93 -3.90
N GLN A 159 3.31 12.52 -3.21
CA GLN A 159 4.66 12.40 -3.78
C GLN A 159 4.86 11.13 -4.61
N ASN A 160 3.95 10.15 -4.54
CA ASN A 160 4.05 8.92 -5.34
C ASN A 160 3.48 9.15 -6.76
N GLU A 161 4.15 10.01 -7.52
CA GLU A 161 3.73 10.37 -8.88
C GLU A 161 3.63 9.18 -9.85
N PRO A 162 4.54 8.17 -9.81
CA PRO A 162 4.40 7.01 -10.68
C PRO A 162 3.09 6.26 -10.46
N ALA A 163 2.69 6.05 -9.20
CA ALA A 163 1.43 5.40 -8.86
C ALA A 163 0.21 6.26 -9.29
N ILE A 164 0.27 7.58 -9.07
CA ILE A 164 -0.80 8.50 -9.47
C ILE A 164 -1.00 8.46 -10.99
N ARG A 165 0.08 8.47 -11.79
CA ARG A 165 0.00 8.34 -13.26
C ARG A 165 -0.64 7.02 -13.67
N MET A 166 -0.24 5.91 -13.05
CA MET A 166 -0.81 4.58 -13.30
C MET A 166 -2.32 4.54 -12.98
N TYR A 167 -2.74 5.08 -11.84
CA TYR A 167 -4.16 5.13 -11.47
C TYR A 167 -4.98 5.96 -12.44
N ARG A 168 -4.47 7.12 -12.87
CA ARG A 168 -5.14 7.96 -13.89
C ARG A 168 -5.26 7.26 -15.23
N GLN A 169 -4.22 6.54 -15.66
CA GLN A 169 -4.24 5.77 -16.91
C GLN A 169 -5.32 4.68 -16.90
N VAL A 170 -5.60 4.05 -15.77
CA VAL A 170 -6.65 3.04 -15.62
C VAL A 170 -8.04 3.67 -15.52
N GLY A 171 -8.15 4.96 -15.20
CA GLY A 171 -9.41 5.69 -15.15
C GLY A 171 -9.80 6.25 -13.78
N PHE A 172 -8.94 6.13 -12.78
CA PHE A 172 -9.17 6.78 -11.49
C PHE A 172 -9.09 8.31 -11.61
N ARG A 173 -9.99 9.01 -10.95
CA ARG A 173 -10.03 10.46 -10.90
C ARG A 173 -9.83 10.95 -9.47
N PHE A 174 -9.17 12.09 -9.31
CA PHE A 174 -9.03 12.76 -8.02
C PHE A 174 -10.41 13.11 -7.45
N ARG A 175 -10.60 12.83 -6.16
CA ARG A 175 -11.82 13.16 -5.43
C ARG A 175 -11.60 14.21 -4.36
N LYS A 176 -10.62 13.99 -3.48
CA LYS A 176 -10.26 14.93 -2.41
C LYS A 176 -8.84 14.73 -1.90
N THR A 177 -8.32 15.78 -1.27
CA THR A 177 -7.09 15.71 -0.47
C THR A 177 -7.43 15.27 0.95
N ILE A 178 -6.58 14.43 1.51
CA ILE A 178 -6.58 14.03 2.92
C ILE A 178 -5.15 14.18 3.46
N TYR A 179 -5.01 14.26 4.78
CA TYR A 179 -3.70 14.33 5.43
C TYR A 179 -3.57 13.16 6.40
N LYS A 180 -2.43 12.50 6.36
CA LYS A 180 -2.04 11.47 7.32
C LYS A 180 -1.00 12.08 8.25
N MET A 181 -1.33 12.15 9.54
CA MET A 181 -0.40 12.53 10.60
C MET A 181 0.47 11.31 10.97
N THR A 182 1.76 11.55 11.14
CA THR A 182 2.71 10.59 11.71
C THR A 182 3.51 11.29 12.80
N GLU A 183 3.82 10.56 13.85
CA GLU A 183 4.73 10.98 14.91
C GLU A 183 6.01 10.19 14.78
N GLN A 184 7.13 10.88 14.74
CA GLN A 184 8.46 10.26 14.73
C GLN A 184 9.23 10.70 15.97
N PRO A 185 9.83 9.79 16.73
CA PRO A 185 10.69 10.16 17.83
C PRO A 185 11.96 10.84 17.27
N THR A 186 12.21 12.06 17.69
CA THR A 186 13.46 12.77 17.41
C THR A 186 14.32 12.72 18.67
N TYR A 187 15.49 12.16 18.56
CA TYR A 187 16.47 12.11 19.64
C TYR A 187 17.32 13.39 19.56
N CYS A 188 17.13 14.31 20.50
CA CYS A 188 18.02 15.45 20.68
C CYS A 188 19.12 15.03 21.64
N LEU A 189 20.37 14.99 21.16
CA LEU A 189 21.54 14.95 22.03
C LEU A 189 21.71 16.37 22.56
N GLU A 190 21.46 16.58 23.86
CA GLU A 190 21.85 17.85 24.47
C GLU A 190 23.38 17.97 24.42
N PRO A 191 23.90 19.11 23.93
CA PRO A 191 25.34 19.37 23.99
C PRO A 191 25.79 19.23 25.45
N LEU A 192 26.86 18.47 25.68
CA LEU A 192 27.49 18.39 26.97
C LEU A 192 27.78 19.84 27.43
N SER A 193 27.18 20.25 28.53
CA SER A 193 27.53 21.51 29.15
C SER A 193 29.03 21.41 29.48
N GLU A 194 29.84 22.26 28.88
CA GLU A 194 31.24 22.34 29.18
C GLU A 194 31.39 22.54 30.68
N PRO A 195 32.25 21.78 31.37
CA PRO A 195 32.56 22.07 32.77
C PRO A 195 33.24 23.43 32.83
N GLY A 196 32.53 24.41 33.38
CA GLY A 196 33.04 25.74 33.61
C GLY A 196 34.29 25.67 34.47
N TRP A 197 35.45 25.74 33.86
CA TRP A 197 36.68 26.09 34.50
C TRP A 197 36.69 27.60 34.69
N MET A 198 36.14 28.08 35.80
CA MET A 198 36.45 29.42 36.28
C MET A 198 37.75 29.35 37.06
N LEU A 199 38.66 30.21 36.67
CA LEU A 199 39.90 30.59 37.29
C LEU A 199 39.76 30.97 38.78
#